data_9b7741d05abd304a3899337ae44c70be
#
_entry.id   9b7741d05abd304a3899337ae44c70be
#
_cell.length_a   1.000
_cell.length_b   1.000
_cell.length_c   1.000
_cell.angle_alpha   90.00
_cell.angle_beta   90.00
_cell.angle_gamma   90.00
#
_symmetry.space_group_name_H-M   'P 1'
#
loop_
_entity.id
_entity.type
_entity.pdbx_description
1 polymer ?
#
loop_
_entity_poly.entity_id
_entity_poly.type
_entity_poly.pdbx_seq_one_letter_code
_entity_poly.pdbx_strand_id
1 'polypeptide(L)'
;MATRFHITSLDGTQIAVYAAAPLVKPRGAIVVLQEIFGLNSHICSVVDGYAARGYYALAPATYQRVSPGIELGYTLEDIEQGMALKAAAEALADKVMQDVQAAVDYAAKDSGCKVGVVGYCWGGLLTWRAATKLRGISAAVPYYGGGMTRELNLVPRCPTMAHLSDNDLSVPMDGVAALQKAHPGVQVHIYSAAHGFNCDQRGAYQESAALQARERTLAFFDKHLAR
;
A
#
# COMPACT_ATOMS: atom_id res chain seq x y z
N MET A 1 0.23 5.18 20.35
CA MET A 1 -0.78 6.23 20.12
C MET A 1 -0.69 6.66 18.67
N ALA A 2 -1.83 6.89 18.01
CA ALA A 2 -1.85 7.41 16.64
C ALA A 2 -1.62 8.92 16.62
N THR A 3 -0.90 9.41 15.61
CA THR A 3 -0.55 10.83 15.44
C THR A 3 -0.60 11.23 13.97
N ARG A 4 -0.90 12.52 13.73
CA ARG A 4 -0.78 13.14 12.39
C ARG A 4 0.34 14.18 12.45
N PHE A 5 1.23 14.15 11.45
CA PHE A 5 2.35 15.08 11.33
C PHE A 5 2.76 15.21 9.85
N HIS A 6 3.84 15.94 9.58
CA HIS A 6 4.38 16.06 8.22
C HIS A 6 5.81 15.54 8.17
N ILE A 7 6.14 14.89 7.06
CA ILE A 7 7.51 14.54 6.69
C ILE A 7 7.93 15.36 5.47
N THR A 8 9.22 15.54 5.28
CA THR A 8 9.75 16.33 4.18
C THR A 8 10.21 15.41 3.04
N SER A 9 9.64 15.59 1.86
CA SER A 9 10.07 14.93 0.62
C SER A 9 11.41 15.49 0.12
N LEU A 10 12.04 14.80 -0.82
CA LEU A 10 13.36 15.17 -1.35
C LEU A 10 13.43 16.62 -1.89
N ASP A 11 12.35 17.13 -2.43
CA ASP A 11 12.27 18.48 -3.00
C ASP A 11 11.74 19.53 -2.00
N GLY A 12 11.65 19.20 -0.71
CA GLY A 12 11.19 20.09 0.35
C GLY A 12 9.67 20.09 0.57
N THR A 13 8.88 19.38 -0.25
CA THR A 13 7.42 19.30 -0.07
C THR A 13 7.08 18.63 1.25
N GLN A 14 6.16 19.24 2.02
CA GLN A 14 5.66 18.68 3.27
C GLN A 14 4.52 17.71 2.98
N ILE A 15 4.72 16.44 3.35
CA ILE A 15 3.76 15.35 3.12
C ILE A 15 3.08 15.01 4.45
N ALA A 16 1.77 15.15 4.50
CA ALA A 16 0.99 14.74 5.66
C ALA A 16 1.06 13.22 5.85
N VAL A 17 1.18 12.78 7.09
CA VAL A 17 1.30 11.37 7.48
C VAL A 17 0.36 11.08 8.64
N TYR A 18 -0.32 9.94 8.59
CA TYR A 18 -0.92 9.29 9.75
C TYR A 18 -0.03 8.14 10.20
N ALA A 19 0.31 8.08 11.47
CA ALA A 19 1.18 7.03 12.01
C ALA A 19 0.68 6.51 13.35
N ALA A 20 0.94 5.24 13.60
CA ALA A 20 0.68 4.59 14.89
C ALA A 20 1.87 3.71 15.30
N ALA A 21 2.26 3.83 16.57
CA ALA A 21 3.32 3.03 17.16
C ALA A 21 2.73 1.97 18.09
N PRO A 22 3.35 0.77 18.20
CA PRO A 22 2.98 -0.22 19.18
C PRO A 22 3.39 0.23 20.59
N LEU A 23 2.78 -0.37 21.63
CA LEU A 23 3.12 -0.08 23.02
C LEU A 23 4.49 -0.61 23.44
N VAL A 24 5.04 -1.52 22.65
CA VAL A 24 6.35 -2.15 22.88
C VAL A 24 7.31 -1.81 21.73
N LYS A 25 8.58 -2.17 21.85
CA LYS A 25 9.56 -1.97 20.78
C LYS A 25 9.07 -2.60 19.46
N PRO A 26 9.04 -1.84 18.36
CA PRO A 26 8.56 -2.34 17.07
C PRO A 26 9.38 -3.54 16.58
N ARG A 27 8.67 -4.55 16.00
CA ARG A 27 9.27 -5.73 15.36
C ARG A 27 9.60 -5.50 13.90
N GLY A 28 9.11 -4.41 13.32
CA GLY A 28 9.32 -3.95 11.94
C GLY A 28 8.59 -2.63 11.74
N ALA A 29 8.81 -1.97 10.62
CA ALA A 29 8.06 -0.80 10.20
C ALA A 29 7.26 -1.11 8.93
N ILE A 30 6.07 -0.54 8.80
CA ILE A 30 5.18 -0.74 7.64
C ILE A 30 4.71 0.61 7.10
N VAL A 31 4.97 0.86 5.82
CA VAL A 31 4.37 1.97 5.08
C VAL A 31 3.12 1.47 4.38
N VAL A 32 1.97 2.09 4.67
CA VAL A 32 0.66 1.75 4.12
C VAL A 32 0.29 2.75 3.03
N LEU A 33 0.06 2.28 1.81
CA LEU A 33 -0.31 3.11 0.67
C LEU A 33 -1.81 3.02 0.39
N GLN A 34 -2.44 4.18 0.34
CA GLN A 34 -3.88 4.39 0.25
C GLN A 34 -4.50 3.91 -1.07
N GLU A 35 -5.79 3.66 -1.06
CA GLU A 35 -6.62 3.51 -2.26
C GLU A 35 -6.80 4.89 -2.97
N ILE A 36 -7.74 4.99 -3.90
CA ILE A 36 -8.08 6.26 -4.56
C ILE A 36 -8.83 7.25 -3.65
N PHE A 37 -9.15 6.87 -2.42
CA PHE A 37 -10.01 7.64 -1.49
C PHE A 37 -9.23 8.53 -0.52
N GLY A 38 -7.92 8.62 -0.66
CA GLY A 38 -7.10 9.42 0.23
C GLY A 38 -6.76 8.72 1.55
N LEU A 39 -6.28 9.52 2.50
CA LEU A 39 -5.88 9.06 3.84
C LEU A 39 -7.12 9.01 4.76
N ASN A 40 -8.13 8.24 4.34
CA ASN A 40 -9.42 8.13 4.97
C ASN A 40 -9.45 7.21 6.21
N SER A 41 -10.64 7.08 6.83
CA SER A 41 -10.83 6.28 8.05
C SER A 41 -10.42 4.82 7.89
N HIS A 42 -10.65 4.20 6.73
CA HIS A 42 -10.24 2.82 6.47
C HIS A 42 -8.70 2.68 6.49
N ILE A 43 -7.98 3.53 5.78
CA ILE A 43 -6.51 3.49 5.75
C ILE A 43 -5.92 3.81 7.13
N CYS A 44 -6.50 4.74 7.88
CA CYS A 44 -6.12 4.98 9.27
C CYS A 44 -6.32 3.72 10.13
N SER A 45 -7.45 3.02 10.00
CA SER A 45 -7.72 1.77 10.74
C SER A 45 -6.75 0.64 10.35
N VAL A 46 -6.32 0.58 9.10
CA VAL A 46 -5.28 -0.37 8.64
C VAL A 46 -3.95 -0.08 9.34
N VAL A 47 -3.55 1.18 9.42
CA VAL A 47 -2.33 1.61 10.14
C VAL A 47 -2.41 1.20 11.62
N ASP A 48 -3.53 1.50 12.28
CA ASP A 48 -3.77 1.12 13.68
C ASP A 48 -3.75 -0.40 13.85
N GLY A 49 -4.30 -1.15 12.90
CA GLY A 49 -4.30 -2.60 12.87
C GLY A 49 -2.89 -3.19 12.82
N TYR A 50 -1.96 -2.61 12.07
CA TYR A 50 -0.54 -3.02 12.08
C TYR A 50 0.15 -2.64 13.40
N ALA A 51 -0.14 -1.47 13.95
CA ALA A 51 0.41 -1.05 15.24
C ALA A 51 -0.04 -2.00 16.38
N ALA A 52 -1.30 -2.41 16.39
CA ALA A 52 -1.82 -3.41 17.33
C ALA A 52 -1.13 -4.79 17.21
N ARG A 53 -0.52 -5.07 16.05
CA ARG A 53 0.26 -6.29 15.79
C ARG A 53 1.76 -6.13 16.03
N GLY A 54 2.18 -5.01 16.63
CA GLY A 54 3.57 -4.78 17.05
C GLY A 54 4.46 -4.15 15.99
N TYR A 55 3.91 -3.59 14.91
CA TYR A 55 4.67 -2.83 13.92
C TYR A 55 4.57 -1.32 14.16
N TYR A 56 5.62 -0.58 13.86
CA TYR A 56 5.49 0.85 13.62
C TYR A 56 4.87 1.04 12.26
N ALA A 57 3.70 1.64 12.16
CA ALA A 57 3.00 1.78 10.91
C ALA A 57 2.70 3.24 10.56
N LEU A 58 2.85 3.62 9.30
CA LEU A 58 2.48 4.95 8.83
C LEU A 58 1.94 4.94 7.40
N ALA A 59 1.07 5.90 7.09
CA ALA A 59 0.52 6.11 5.76
C ALA A 59 0.76 7.56 5.32
N PRO A 60 1.50 7.81 4.21
CA PRO A 60 1.65 9.13 3.63
C PRO A 60 0.43 9.49 2.79
N ALA A 61 0.04 10.77 2.80
CA ALA A 61 -1.00 11.32 1.93
C ALA A 61 -0.46 11.44 0.49
N THR A 62 -0.67 10.41 -0.34
CA THR A 62 -0.11 10.35 -1.70
C THR A 62 -0.76 11.35 -2.67
N TYR A 63 -1.85 12.02 -2.25
CA TYR A 63 -2.47 13.13 -2.98
C TYR A 63 -1.98 14.52 -2.55
N GLN A 64 -1.00 14.60 -1.64
CA GLN A 64 -0.53 15.88 -1.10
C GLN A 64 -0.20 16.92 -2.17
N ARG A 65 0.33 16.48 -3.32
CA ARG A 65 0.76 17.36 -4.41
C ARG A 65 -0.37 17.82 -5.33
N VAL A 66 -1.50 17.13 -5.34
CA VAL A 66 -2.66 17.44 -6.19
C VAL A 66 -3.79 18.06 -5.40
N SER A 67 -4.09 17.51 -4.23
CA SER A 67 -5.13 18.03 -3.33
C SER A 67 -4.83 17.56 -1.89
N PRO A 68 -4.30 18.44 -1.03
CA PRO A 68 -4.05 18.11 0.37
C PRO A 68 -5.34 17.80 1.14
N GLY A 69 -5.25 16.90 2.12
CA GLY A 69 -6.33 16.63 3.06
C GLY A 69 -7.50 15.80 2.49
N ILE A 70 -7.28 15.06 1.40
CA ILE A 70 -8.33 14.19 0.81
C ILE A 70 -8.61 13.00 1.71
N GLU A 71 -9.87 12.87 2.12
CA GLU A 71 -10.45 11.77 2.90
C GLU A 71 -11.86 11.48 2.37
N LEU A 72 -11.95 10.72 1.25
CA LEU A 72 -13.21 10.38 0.59
C LEU A 72 -13.87 9.15 1.22
N GLY A 73 -15.20 9.09 1.09
CA GLY A 73 -15.99 7.88 1.33
C GLY A 73 -15.99 6.93 0.14
N TYR A 74 -17.12 6.23 -0.05
CA TYR A 74 -17.24 5.17 -1.07
C TYR A 74 -18.51 5.32 -1.92
N THR A 75 -19.08 6.52 -2.01
CA THR A 75 -20.19 6.83 -2.93
C THR A 75 -19.72 6.84 -4.38
N LEU A 76 -20.62 6.87 -5.33
CA LEU A 76 -20.25 7.00 -6.75
C LEU A 76 -19.50 8.30 -7.01
N GLU A 77 -19.92 9.41 -6.39
CA GLU A 77 -19.23 10.71 -6.47
C GLU A 77 -17.80 10.63 -5.89
N ASP A 78 -17.61 9.97 -4.75
CA ASP A 78 -16.28 9.74 -4.17
C ASP A 78 -15.39 8.92 -5.11
N ILE A 79 -15.95 7.91 -5.79
CA ILE A 79 -15.21 7.10 -6.78
C ILE A 79 -14.79 7.96 -7.97
N GLU A 80 -15.69 8.77 -8.53
CA GLU A 80 -15.39 9.67 -9.65
C GLU A 80 -14.30 10.68 -9.27
N GLN A 81 -14.43 11.32 -8.10
CA GLN A 81 -13.43 12.23 -7.58
C GLN A 81 -12.09 11.53 -7.34
N GLY A 82 -12.10 10.35 -6.73
CA GLY A 82 -10.91 9.54 -6.48
C GLY A 82 -10.18 9.14 -7.77
N MET A 83 -10.93 8.81 -8.82
CA MET A 83 -10.37 8.49 -10.14
C MET A 83 -9.73 9.73 -10.80
N ALA A 84 -10.34 10.90 -10.69
CA ALA A 84 -9.78 12.15 -11.18
C ALA A 84 -8.49 12.52 -10.43
N LEU A 85 -8.49 12.41 -9.10
CA LEU A 85 -7.30 12.63 -8.27
C LEU A 85 -6.17 11.66 -8.60
N LYS A 86 -6.49 10.37 -8.78
CA LYS A 86 -5.52 9.37 -9.24
C LYS A 86 -4.91 9.77 -10.58
N ALA A 87 -5.71 10.18 -11.56
CA ALA A 87 -5.20 10.59 -12.87
C ALA A 87 -4.24 11.79 -12.76
N ALA A 88 -4.58 12.78 -11.94
CA ALA A 88 -3.71 13.93 -11.67
C ALA A 88 -2.41 13.53 -10.95
N ALA A 89 -2.49 12.62 -9.98
CA ALA A 89 -1.32 12.11 -9.26
C ALA A 89 -0.43 11.24 -10.16
N GLU A 90 -1.00 10.44 -11.07
CA GLU A 90 -0.23 9.66 -12.05
C GLU A 90 0.55 10.55 -13.04
N ALA A 91 0.03 11.74 -13.36
CA ALA A 91 0.80 12.74 -14.12
C ALA A 91 2.04 13.24 -13.37
N LEU A 92 2.09 13.07 -12.04
CA LEU A 92 3.21 13.39 -11.17
C LEU A 92 3.86 12.13 -10.56
N ALA A 93 3.78 10.98 -11.23
CA ALA A 93 4.15 9.68 -10.69
C ALA A 93 5.54 9.65 -10.04
N ASP A 94 6.56 10.27 -10.66
CA ASP A 94 7.91 10.31 -10.09
C ASP A 94 7.95 11.11 -8.78
N LYS A 95 7.16 12.18 -8.66
CA LYS A 95 7.05 12.98 -7.44
C LYS A 95 6.32 12.22 -6.34
N VAL A 96 5.23 11.52 -6.68
CA VAL A 96 4.53 10.63 -5.75
C VAL A 96 5.46 9.54 -5.23
N MET A 97 6.30 8.95 -6.11
CA MET A 97 7.28 7.94 -5.68
C MET A 97 8.40 8.53 -4.80
N GLN A 98 8.80 9.80 -4.99
CA GLN A 98 9.70 10.51 -4.07
C GLN A 98 9.05 10.68 -2.68
N ASP A 99 7.77 10.96 -2.62
CA ASP A 99 7.02 11.09 -1.35
C ASP A 99 6.91 9.74 -0.63
N VAL A 100 6.68 8.66 -1.38
CA VAL A 100 6.70 7.29 -0.83
C VAL A 100 8.12 6.94 -0.32
N GLN A 101 9.18 7.32 -1.04
CA GLN A 101 10.57 7.12 -0.57
C GLN A 101 10.82 7.88 0.73
N ALA A 102 10.35 9.12 0.86
CA ALA A 102 10.48 9.89 2.08
C ALA A 102 9.77 9.21 3.27
N ALA A 103 8.60 8.60 3.02
CA ALA A 103 7.88 7.82 4.03
C ALA A 103 8.65 6.56 4.46
N VAL A 104 9.27 5.85 3.51
CA VAL A 104 10.13 4.68 3.79
C VAL A 104 11.35 5.09 4.60
N ASP A 105 12.06 6.15 4.19
CA ASP A 105 13.25 6.65 4.86
C ASP A 105 12.91 7.12 6.30
N TYR A 106 11.77 7.81 6.47
CA TYR A 106 11.28 8.24 7.78
C TYR A 106 10.94 7.05 8.67
N ALA A 107 10.19 6.06 8.15
CA ALA A 107 9.81 4.86 8.91
C ALA A 107 11.04 4.08 9.40
N ALA A 108 12.06 3.93 8.55
CA ALA A 108 13.32 3.28 8.91
C ALA A 108 14.06 4.05 10.01
N LYS A 109 14.17 5.37 9.87
CA LYS A 109 14.89 6.23 10.82
C LYS A 109 14.21 6.27 12.18
N ASP A 110 12.90 6.48 12.20
CA ASP A 110 12.13 6.69 13.43
C ASP A 110 11.98 5.40 14.24
N SER A 111 11.74 4.26 13.58
CA SER A 111 11.58 2.96 14.22
C SER A 111 12.89 2.21 14.48
N GLY A 112 13.94 2.50 13.74
CA GLY A 112 15.19 1.73 13.71
C GLY A 112 15.01 0.30 13.21
N CYS A 113 13.95 0.04 12.40
CA CYS A 113 13.57 -1.28 11.90
C CYS A 113 13.71 -1.40 10.37
N LYS A 114 13.71 -2.64 9.88
CA LYS A 114 13.46 -2.92 8.46
C LYS A 114 12.05 -2.47 8.08
N VAL A 115 11.87 -2.02 6.83
CA VAL A 115 10.61 -1.46 6.34
C VAL A 115 9.95 -2.40 5.33
N GLY A 116 8.68 -2.70 5.55
CA GLY A 116 7.76 -3.28 4.58
C GLY A 116 6.86 -2.20 3.99
N VAL A 117 6.40 -2.44 2.76
CA VAL A 117 5.39 -1.58 2.12
C VAL A 117 4.18 -2.43 1.77
N VAL A 118 3.00 -1.97 2.13
CA VAL A 118 1.71 -2.57 1.75
C VAL A 118 0.83 -1.49 1.14
N GLY A 119 0.05 -1.85 0.14
CA GLY A 119 -0.87 -0.87 -0.45
C GLY A 119 -2.06 -1.54 -1.12
N TYR A 120 -3.13 -0.78 -1.23
CA TYR A 120 -4.45 -1.26 -1.61
C TYR A 120 -4.93 -0.53 -2.86
N CYS A 121 -5.51 -1.23 -3.85
CA CYS A 121 -6.02 -0.64 -5.09
C CYS A 121 -4.89 0.14 -5.84
N TRP A 122 -5.03 1.44 -6.01
CA TRP A 122 -3.97 2.29 -6.54
C TRP A 122 -2.69 2.21 -5.68
N GLY A 123 -2.82 2.18 -4.36
CA GLY A 123 -1.69 1.94 -3.45
C GLY A 123 -1.01 0.58 -3.69
N GLY A 124 -1.74 -0.42 -4.18
CA GLY A 124 -1.16 -1.69 -4.62
C GLY A 124 -0.24 -1.52 -5.84
N LEU A 125 -0.64 -0.70 -6.82
CA LEU A 125 0.24 -0.31 -7.94
C LEU A 125 1.46 0.48 -7.45
N LEU A 126 1.26 1.45 -6.54
CA LEU A 126 2.37 2.19 -5.94
C LEU A 126 3.33 1.26 -5.17
N THR A 127 2.80 0.24 -4.48
CA THR A 127 3.60 -0.78 -3.78
C THR A 127 4.43 -1.61 -4.76
N TRP A 128 3.87 -2.01 -5.90
CA TRP A 128 4.60 -2.67 -6.98
C TRP A 128 5.75 -1.81 -7.48
N ARG A 129 5.48 -0.55 -7.79
CA ARG A 129 6.51 0.43 -8.21
C ARG A 129 7.55 0.67 -7.12
N ALA A 130 7.14 0.74 -5.86
CA ALA A 130 8.05 0.90 -4.73
C ALA A 130 9.02 -0.28 -4.63
N ALA A 131 8.53 -1.51 -4.73
CA ALA A 131 9.36 -2.72 -4.72
C ALA A 131 10.41 -2.75 -5.84
N THR A 132 10.15 -2.08 -6.97
CA THR A 132 11.01 -2.08 -8.14
C THR A 132 11.98 -0.90 -8.22
N LYS A 133 11.57 0.28 -7.73
CA LYS A 133 12.27 1.55 -7.94
C LYS A 133 12.91 2.13 -6.68
N LEU A 134 12.31 1.90 -5.51
CA LEU A 134 12.75 2.55 -4.27
C LEU A 134 13.80 1.72 -3.52
N ARG A 135 14.48 2.36 -2.57
CA ARG A 135 15.49 1.74 -1.71
C ARG A 135 14.95 1.57 -0.28
N GLY A 136 15.62 0.71 0.50
CA GLY A 136 15.32 0.52 1.93
C GLY A 136 14.07 -0.32 2.21
N ILE A 137 13.47 -0.95 1.19
CA ILE A 137 12.30 -1.82 1.33
C ILE A 137 12.77 -3.27 1.46
N SER A 138 12.37 -3.92 2.54
CA SER A 138 12.71 -5.32 2.85
C SER A 138 11.63 -6.32 2.42
N ALA A 139 10.38 -5.87 2.22
CA ALA A 139 9.28 -6.67 1.72
C ALA A 139 8.16 -5.78 1.16
N ALA A 140 7.43 -6.24 0.15
CA ALA A 140 6.32 -5.50 -0.45
C ALA A 140 5.09 -6.37 -0.65
N VAL A 141 3.90 -5.82 -0.34
CA VAL A 141 2.64 -6.56 -0.43
C VAL A 141 1.56 -5.72 -1.13
N PRO A 142 1.46 -5.76 -2.48
CA PRO A 142 0.35 -5.16 -3.21
C PRO A 142 -0.95 -5.96 -3.06
N TYR A 143 -2.05 -5.28 -2.72
CA TYR A 143 -3.41 -5.80 -2.74
C TYR A 143 -4.16 -5.24 -3.94
N TYR A 144 -4.74 -6.10 -4.77
CA TYR A 144 -5.56 -5.78 -5.97
C TYR A 144 -5.04 -4.54 -6.71
N GLY A 145 -3.71 -4.52 -6.97
CA GLY A 145 -3.01 -3.39 -7.59
C GLY A 145 -3.37 -3.22 -9.05
N GLY A 146 -4.42 -2.46 -9.34
CA GLY A 146 -4.87 -2.19 -10.71
C GLY A 146 -3.76 -1.52 -11.52
N GLY A 147 -3.35 -2.15 -12.61
CA GLY A 147 -2.28 -1.68 -13.50
C GLY A 147 -0.92 -2.37 -13.30
N MET A 148 -0.66 -3.04 -12.18
CA MET A 148 0.61 -3.74 -11.97
C MET A 148 0.90 -4.82 -13.03
N THR A 149 -0.14 -5.47 -13.55
CA THR A 149 -0.04 -6.45 -14.63
C THR A 149 0.31 -5.85 -16.01
N ARG A 150 0.32 -4.53 -16.13
CA ARG A 150 0.78 -3.79 -17.33
C ARG A 150 2.22 -3.31 -17.20
N GLU A 151 2.84 -3.43 -16.03
CA GLU A 151 4.21 -3.01 -15.74
C GLU A 151 5.13 -4.21 -15.51
N LEU A 152 5.00 -5.26 -16.34
CA LEU A 152 5.75 -6.52 -16.22
C LEU A 152 7.25 -6.39 -16.49
N ASN A 153 7.68 -5.29 -17.10
CA ASN A 153 9.09 -4.96 -17.29
C ASN A 153 9.78 -4.48 -16.00
N LEU A 154 9.02 -4.15 -14.97
CA LEU A 154 9.54 -3.73 -13.67
C LEU A 154 9.80 -4.97 -12.80
N VAL A 155 11.06 -5.17 -12.40
CA VAL A 155 11.47 -6.33 -11.60
C VAL A 155 11.56 -5.94 -10.11
N PRO A 156 10.81 -6.59 -9.20
CA PRO A 156 10.92 -6.35 -7.76
C PRO A 156 12.35 -6.61 -7.24
N ARG A 157 12.85 -5.73 -6.39
CA ARG A 157 14.18 -5.79 -5.76
C ARG A 157 14.13 -6.34 -4.34
N CYS A 158 12.96 -6.65 -3.85
CA CYS A 158 12.74 -7.25 -2.53
C CYS A 158 11.70 -8.38 -2.65
N PRO A 159 11.63 -9.28 -1.66
CA PRO A 159 10.55 -10.25 -1.56
C PRO A 159 9.20 -9.56 -1.72
N THR A 160 8.36 -10.09 -2.61
CA THR A 160 7.05 -9.52 -2.94
C THR A 160 5.97 -10.59 -2.92
N MET A 161 4.82 -10.27 -2.28
CA MET A 161 3.64 -11.12 -2.21
C MET A 161 2.42 -10.32 -2.69
N ALA A 162 1.73 -10.76 -3.72
CA ALA A 162 0.54 -10.10 -4.25
C ALA A 162 -0.75 -10.81 -3.84
N HIS A 163 -1.73 -10.05 -3.36
CA HIS A 163 -3.09 -10.51 -3.10
C HIS A 163 -4.03 -9.98 -4.17
N LEU A 164 -4.54 -10.86 -5.01
CA LEU A 164 -5.37 -10.56 -6.18
C LEU A 164 -6.71 -11.26 -6.08
N SER A 165 -7.68 -10.87 -6.87
CA SER A 165 -9.01 -11.49 -6.91
C SER A 165 -9.35 -11.95 -8.32
N ASP A 166 -10.15 -13.02 -8.43
CA ASP A 166 -10.56 -13.63 -9.70
C ASP A 166 -11.69 -12.87 -10.42
N ASN A 167 -12.38 -11.98 -9.70
CA ASN A 167 -13.44 -11.12 -10.23
C ASN A 167 -13.06 -9.63 -10.12
N ASP A 168 -11.94 -9.25 -10.76
CA ASP A 168 -11.42 -7.88 -10.74
C ASP A 168 -11.11 -7.38 -12.16
N LEU A 169 -11.95 -6.49 -12.68
CA LEU A 169 -11.76 -5.89 -14.00
C LEU A 169 -10.50 -5.02 -14.10
N SER A 170 -9.96 -4.53 -12.96
CA SER A 170 -8.73 -3.74 -12.91
C SER A 170 -7.47 -4.61 -12.96
N VAL A 171 -7.61 -5.91 -12.65
CA VAL A 171 -6.53 -6.91 -12.64
C VAL A 171 -7.00 -8.20 -13.31
N PRO A 172 -7.19 -8.21 -14.65
CA PRO A 172 -7.68 -9.38 -15.38
C PRO A 172 -6.79 -10.62 -15.19
N MET A 173 -7.39 -11.80 -15.19
CA MET A 173 -6.72 -13.08 -14.90
C MET A 173 -5.63 -13.47 -15.93
N ASP A 174 -5.76 -13.05 -17.18
CA ASP A 174 -4.69 -13.19 -18.19
C ASP A 174 -3.46 -12.36 -17.82
N GLY A 175 -3.68 -11.14 -17.31
CA GLY A 175 -2.62 -10.30 -16.76
C GLY A 175 -1.98 -10.90 -15.51
N VAL A 176 -2.75 -11.58 -14.65
CA VAL A 176 -2.21 -12.31 -13.48
C VAL A 176 -1.32 -13.46 -13.93
N ALA A 177 -1.76 -14.25 -14.92
CA ALA A 177 -0.95 -15.34 -15.48
C ALA A 177 0.35 -14.82 -16.11
N ALA A 178 0.29 -13.68 -16.81
CA ALA A 178 1.47 -13.02 -17.36
C ALA A 178 2.43 -12.54 -16.26
N LEU A 179 1.91 -11.97 -15.16
CA LEU A 179 2.70 -11.55 -14.01
C LEU A 179 3.44 -12.74 -13.39
N GLN A 180 2.75 -13.85 -13.14
CA GLN A 180 3.35 -15.07 -12.57
C GLN A 180 4.44 -15.65 -13.47
N LYS A 181 4.22 -15.61 -14.78
CA LYS A 181 5.21 -16.04 -15.77
C LYS A 181 6.44 -15.14 -15.81
N ALA A 182 6.25 -13.82 -15.78
CA ALA A 182 7.33 -12.84 -15.83
C ALA A 182 8.13 -12.79 -14.52
N HIS A 183 7.48 -13.01 -13.38
CA HIS A 183 8.07 -12.88 -12.04
C HIS A 183 7.80 -14.10 -11.17
N PRO A 184 8.40 -15.27 -11.45
CA PRO A 184 8.15 -16.50 -10.69
C PRO A 184 8.59 -16.42 -9.21
N GLY A 185 9.38 -15.43 -8.83
CA GLY A 185 9.76 -15.16 -7.44
C GLY A 185 8.71 -14.37 -6.64
N VAL A 186 7.68 -13.83 -7.30
CA VAL A 186 6.57 -13.14 -6.63
C VAL A 186 5.55 -14.18 -6.15
N GLN A 187 5.21 -14.15 -4.87
CA GLN A 187 4.14 -14.99 -4.32
C GLN A 187 2.79 -14.38 -4.71
N VAL A 188 1.97 -15.10 -5.46
CA VAL A 188 0.65 -14.63 -5.88
C VAL A 188 -0.44 -15.46 -5.22
N HIS A 189 -1.32 -14.81 -4.48
CA HIS A 189 -2.52 -15.41 -3.89
C HIS A 189 -3.76 -14.84 -4.58
N ILE A 190 -4.63 -15.70 -5.07
CA ILE A 190 -5.87 -15.34 -5.76
C ILE A 190 -7.04 -15.74 -4.86
N TYR A 191 -8.01 -14.84 -4.73
CA TYR A 191 -9.20 -15.01 -3.89
C TYR A 191 -10.46 -14.95 -4.75
N SER A 192 -11.47 -15.73 -4.41
CA SER A 192 -12.81 -15.59 -5.01
C SER A 192 -13.51 -14.39 -4.40
N ALA A 193 -13.21 -13.22 -4.98
CA ALA A 193 -13.63 -11.92 -4.46
C ALA A 193 -13.60 -10.86 -5.57
N ALA A 194 -14.17 -9.68 -5.30
CA ALA A 194 -14.11 -8.53 -6.18
C ALA A 194 -12.96 -7.57 -5.81
N HIS A 195 -12.72 -6.56 -6.65
CA HIS A 195 -11.79 -5.46 -6.36
C HIS A 195 -12.12 -4.75 -5.05
N GLY A 196 -11.16 -4.58 -4.16
CA GLY A 196 -11.37 -3.92 -2.87
C GLY A 196 -11.86 -4.85 -1.76
N PHE A 197 -11.74 -6.16 -1.91
CA PHE A 197 -12.24 -7.16 -0.97
C PHE A 197 -11.73 -7.01 0.48
N ASN A 198 -10.63 -6.30 0.69
CA ASN A 198 -10.07 -6.08 2.03
C ASN A 198 -10.67 -4.88 2.76
N CYS A 199 -11.44 -4.01 2.09
CA CYS A 199 -12.00 -2.81 2.72
C CYS A 199 -13.36 -3.11 3.33
N ASP A 200 -13.43 -3.18 4.66
CA ASP A 200 -14.64 -3.45 5.45
C ASP A 200 -15.69 -2.33 5.40
N GLN A 201 -15.35 -1.19 4.80
CA GLN A 201 -16.26 -0.06 4.60
C GLN A 201 -16.89 -0.05 3.19
N ARG A 202 -16.59 -1.07 2.34
CA ARG A 202 -17.10 -1.16 0.96
C ARG A 202 -18.00 -2.38 0.78
N GLY A 203 -18.98 -2.26 -0.13
CA GLY A 203 -19.85 -3.38 -0.49
C GLY A 203 -19.12 -4.58 -1.15
N ALA A 204 -17.89 -4.38 -1.60
CA ALA A 204 -17.02 -5.44 -2.14
C ALA A 204 -16.27 -6.24 -1.06
N TYR A 205 -16.43 -5.89 0.23
CA TYR A 205 -15.77 -6.58 1.32
C TYR A 205 -16.09 -8.08 1.33
N GLN A 206 -15.05 -8.89 1.39
CA GLN A 206 -15.17 -10.35 1.53
C GLN A 206 -14.34 -10.79 2.72
N GLU A 207 -15.00 -11.01 3.86
CA GLU A 207 -14.35 -11.26 5.14
C GLU A 207 -13.34 -12.42 5.10
N SER A 208 -13.73 -13.55 4.53
CA SER A 208 -12.86 -14.74 4.47
C SER A 208 -11.58 -14.48 3.66
N ALA A 209 -11.69 -13.76 2.52
CA ALA A 209 -10.55 -13.38 1.71
C ALA A 209 -9.67 -12.35 2.42
N ALA A 210 -10.28 -11.35 3.05
CA ALA A 210 -9.58 -10.31 3.80
C ALA A 210 -8.78 -10.87 4.98
N LEU A 211 -9.37 -11.78 5.76
CA LEU A 211 -8.71 -12.43 6.88
C LEU A 211 -7.53 -13.30 6.42
N GLN A 212 -7.73 -14.15 5.40
CA GLN A 212 -6.65 -14.97 4.85
C GLN A 212 -5.50 -14.13 4.28
N ALA A 213 -5.83 -13.07 3.52
CA ALA A 213 -4.82 -12.18 2.96
C ALA A 213 -4.03 -11.47 4.07
N ARG A 214 -4.72 -11.01 5.12
CA ARG A 214 -4.09 -10.38 6.28
C ARG A 214 -3.17 -11.32 7.03
N GLU A 215 -3.58 -12.56 7.29
CA GLU A 215 -2.74 -13.56 7.96
C GLU A 215 -1.48 -13.85 7.16
N ARG A 216 -1.60 -14.05 5.84
CA ARG A 216 -0.46 -14.26 4.94
C ARG A 216 0.48 -13.07 4.92
N THR A 217 -0.07 -11.85 4.86
CA THR A 217 0.71 -10.61 4.91
C THR A 217 1.50 -10.49 6.21
N LEU A 218 0.86 -10.74 7.36
CA LEU A 218 1.55 -10.69 8.66
C LEU A 218 2.67 -11.72 8.75
N ALA A 219 2.42 -12.97 8.36
CA ALA A 219 3.44 -14.02 8.34
C ALA A 219 4.60 -13.66 7.38
N PHE A 220 4.29 -13.04 6.24
CA PHE A 220 5.30 -12.59 5.28
C PHE A 220 6.15 -11.45 5.84
N PHE A 221 5.54 -10.45 6.45
CA PHE A 221 6.28 -9.39 7.11
C PHE A 221 7.09 -9.89 8.30
N ASP A 222 6.55 -10.81 9.10
CA ASP A 222 7.31 -11.43 10.20
C ASP A 222 8.58 -12.09 9.71
N LYS A 223 8.50 -12.82 8.59
CA LYS A 223 9.66 -13.48 7.98
C LYS A 223 10.71 -12.51 7.47
N HIS A 224 10.30 -11.42 6.83
CA HIS A 224 11.22 -10.56 6.09
C HIS A 224 11.64 -9.29 6.84
N LEU A 225 10.87 -8.85 7.86
CA LEU A 225 11.19 -7.68 8.67
C LEU A 225 11.86 -8.04 10.01
N ALA A 226 11.93 -9.32 10.36
CA ALA A 226 12.69 -9.76 11.53
C ALA A 226 14.13 -9.22 11.48
N ARG A 227 14.66 -8.89 12.67
CA ARG A 227 16.00 -8.32 12.87
C ARG A 227 17.09 -9.33 12.53
#